data_a64e66d3f66d98d3f475373880a71b77
#
_entry.id   a64e66d3f66d98d3f475373880a71b77
#
_cell.length_a   1.000
_cell.length_b   1.000
_cell.length_c   1.000
_cell.angle_alpha   90.00
_cell.angle_beta   90.00
_cell.angle_gamma   90.00
#
_symmetry.space_group_name_H-M   'P 1'
#
loop_
_entity.id
_entity.type
_entity.pdbx_description
1 polymer ?
#
loop_
_entity_poly.entity_id
_entity_poly.type
_entity_poly.pdbx_seq_one_letter_code
_entity_poly.pdbx_strand_id
1 'polypeptide(L)'
;MRIGIIPGVLEMLCTTLSVHAQESDSVRNVALPEVVIAETYQQLQNKKTALTLEVADRDFLRKHFTGNFMQAMENIPGVQAMDIGSGFSKPMIRGMGFNRVAVLENGIKQEGQQWGADHGLELDAFNVDAVNVMKGPASLLYGSDAMGGVIDIAPV
;
A
#
# COMPACT_ATOMS: atom_id res chain seq x y z
N MET A 1 37.27 68.95 -61.67
CA MET A 1 37.57 67.61 -61.16
C MET A 1 36.30 67.10 -60.48
N ARG A 2 35.53 66.28 -61.19
CA ARG A 2 34.25 65.77 -60.70
C ARG A 2 34.46 64.37 -60.02
N ILE A 3 34.22 64.32 -58.74
CA ILE A 3 34.31 63.07 -58.01
C ILE A 3 32.92 62.41 -58.11
N GLY A 4 32.85 61.35 -58.89
CA GLY A 4 31.62 60.54 -59.00
C GLY A 4 31.47 59.64 -57.78
N ILE A 5 30.44 59.88 -57.05
CA ILE A 5 30.07 59.04 -55.94
C ILE A 5 29.38 57.77 -56.51
N ILE A 6 29.95 56.62 -56.29
CA ILE A 6 29.44 55.31 -56.74
C ILE A 6 28.22 54.94 -55.90
N PRO A 7 27.02 54.80 -56.47
CA PRO A 7 25.80 54.56 -55.71
C PRO A 7 25.71 53.15 -55.08
N GLY A 8 26.65 52.27 -55.39
CA GLY A 8 26.60 50.88 -54.89
C GLY A 8 27.01 50.65 -53.44
N VAL A 9 27.63 51.65 -52.78
CA VAL A 9 28.14 51.48 -51.40
C VAL A 9 27.07 51.78 -50.35
N LEU A 10 26.03 52.52 -50.72
CA LEU A 10 24.94 52.90 -49.80
C LEU A 10 23.90 51.77 -49.66
N GLU A 11 23.70 50.91 -50.64
CA GLU A 11 22.76 49.81 -50.59
C GLU A 11 23.28 48.63 -49.76
N MET A 12 24.60 48.46 -49.65
CA MET A 12 25.19 47.35 -48.90
C MET A 12 25.20 47.58 -47.37
N LEU A 13 24.94 48.80 -46.92
CA LEU A 13 24.92 49.16 -45.49
C LEU A 13 23.49 48.98 -44.84
N CYS A 14 22.47 48.80 -45.68
CA CYS A 14 21.09 48.73 -45.19
C CYS A 14 20.59 47.30 -44.97
N THR A 15 21.32 46.23 -45.32
CA THR A 15 20.90 44.86 -45.28
C THR A 15 21.34 44.08 -44.00
N THR A 16 22.07 44.72 -43.08
CA THR A 16 22.63 44.04 -41.90
C THR A 16 21.85 44.27 -40.59
N LEU A 17 20.67 44.90 -40.63
CA LEU A 17 19.93 45.31 -39.44
C LEU A 17 18.60 44.55 -39.20
N SER A 18 18.43 43.38 -39.75
CA SER A 18 17.16 42.67 -39.57
C SER A 18 17.31 41.20 -39.24
N VAL A 19 18.12 40.86 -38.23
CA VAL A 19 18.02 39.54 -37.62
C VAL A 19 18.41 39.67 -36.16
N HIS A 20 17.48 39.94 -35.28
CA HIS A 20 17.50 39.50 -33.87
C HIS A 20 16.19 39.89 -33.23
N ALA A 21 15.14 39.16 -33.56
CA ALA A 21 13.94 39.12 -32.76
C ALA A 21 13.22 37.79 -33.01
N GLN A 22 13.82 36.71 -32.57
CA GLN A 22 13.09 35.50 -32.26
C GLN A 22 13.73 34.94 -31.01
N GLU A 23 13.37 35.56 -29.91
CA GLU A 23 13.42 34.91 -28.61
C GLU A 23 12.41 33.76 -28.69
N SER A 24 12.92 32.56 -28.93
CA SER A 24 12.11 31.35 -28.83
C SER A 24 11.69 31.26 -27.38
N ASP A 25 10.48 31.70 -27.09
CA ASP A 25 9.78 31.34 -25.88
C ASP A 25 9.63 29.82 -25.92
N SER A 26 10.65 29.15 -25.41
CA SER A 26 10.61 27.72 -25.22
C SER A 26 9.63 27.47 -24.11
N VAL A 27 8.37 27.26 -24.50
CA VAL A 27 7.36 26.70 -23.60
C VAL A 27 7.97 25.44 -23.02
N ARG A 28 8.45 25.56 -21.79
CA ARG A 28 8.98 24.45 -21.03
C ARG A 28 7.79 23.53 -20.73
N ASN A 29 7.54 22.59 -21.60
CA ASN A 29 6.59 21.52 -21.34
C ASN A 29 7.09 20.71 -20.15
N VAL A 30 6.72 21.13 -18.97
CA VAL A 30 6.86 20.31 -17.77
C VAL A 30 5.79 19.22 -17.90
N ALA A 31 6.21 18.05 -18.36
CA ALA A 31 5.36 16.87 -18.27
C ALA A 31 5.09 16.64 -16.78
N LEU A 32 3.89 16.99 -16.35
CA LEU A 32 3.42 16.62 -15.01
C LEU A 32 3.33 15.10 -15.00
N PRO A 33 3.91 14.42 -13.99
CA PRO A 33 3.71 12.99 -13.85
C PRO A 33 2.21 12.72 -13.77
N GLU A 34 1.74 11.78 -14.57
CA GLU A 34 0.36 11.32 -14.51
C GLU A 34 0.10 10.82 -13.09
N VAL A 35 -0.77 11.51 -12.36
CA VAL A 35 -1.23 11.03 -11.05
C VAL A 35 -2.26 9.95 -11.31
N VAL A 36 -1.78 8.72 -11.40
CA VAL A 36 -2.66 7.55 -11.44
C VAL A 36 -3.19 7.34 -10.02
N ILE A 37 -4.43 7.76 -9.78
CA ILE A 37 -5.14 7.40 -8.56
C ILE A 37 -5.62 5.95 -8.73
N ALA A 38 -4.73 5.01 -8.54
CA ALA A 38 -5.09 3.61 -8.44
C ALA A 38 -5.69 3.38 -7.05
N GLU A 39 -7.00 3.48 -6.93
CA GLU A 39 -7.68 3.03 -5.73
C GLU A 39 -7.59 1.50 -5.70
N THR A 40 -6.82 0.97 -4.76
CA THR A 40 -6.67 -0.47 -4.61
C THR A 40 -8.04 -1.10 -4.31
N TYR A 41 -8.34 -2.26 -4.88
CA TYR A 41 -9.59 -2.99 -4.62
C TYR A 41 -9.92 -3.13 -3.14
N GLN A 42 -8.90 -3.26 -2.30
CA GLN A 42 -9.01 -3.29 -0.85
C GLN A 42 -9.55 -1.98 -0.25
N GLN A 43 -9.12 -0.82 -0.77
CA GLN A 43 -9.63 0.49 -0.31
C GLN A 43 -11.11 0.67 -0.70
N LEU A 44 -11.50 0.17 -1.87
CA LEU A 44 -12.91 0.15 -2.29
C LEU A 44 -13.76 -0.77 -1.41
N GLN A 45 -13.24 -1.92 -1.02
CA GLN A 45 -13.92 -2.84 -0.10
C GLN A 45 -14.06 -2.22 1.29
N ASN A 46 -13.04 -1.51 1.80
CA ASN A 46 -13.10 -0.81 3.08
C ASN A 46 -14.21 0.23 3.13
N LYS A 47 -14.43 0.96 2.04
CA LYS A 47 -15.51 1.96 1.95
C LYS A 47 -16.91 1.33 1.92
N LYS A 48 -17.04 0.08 1.48
CA LYS A 48 -18.31 -0.63 1.35
C LYS A 48 -18.67 -1.48 2.56
N THR A 49 -17.71 -1.76 3.43
CA THR A 49 -17.88 -2.66 4.56
C THR A 49 -18.15 -1.84 5.84
N ALA A 50 -19.17 -2.21 6.59
CA ALA A 50 -19.46 -1.62 7.90
C ALA A 50 -18.45 -2.03 8.98
N LEU A 51 -17.57 -2.99 8.69
CA LEU A 51 -16.51 -3.47 9.57
C LEU A 51 -15.25 -2.64 9.40
N THR A 52 -14.53 -2.41 10.48
CA THR A 52 -13.22 -1.78 10.43
C THR A 52 -12.22 -2.78 9.84
N LEU A 53 -11.72 -2.49 8.66
CA LEU A 53 -10.71 -3.29 7.98
C LEU A 53 -9.36 -2.57 8.01
N GLU A 54 -8.34 -3.24 8.50
CA GLU A 54 -6.94 -2.81 8.47
C GLU A 54 -6.16 -3.77 7.58
N VAL A 55 -5.30 -3.21 6.75
CA VAL A 55 -4.47 -4.00 5.83
C VAL A 55 -3.01 -3.81 6.20
N ALA A 56 -2.34 -4.91 6.50
CA ALA A 56 -0.88 -4.96 6.64
C ALA A 56 -0.30 -5.58 5.37
N ASP A 57 0.41 -4.79 4.60
CA ASP A 57 1.11 -5.25 3.42
C ASP A 57 2.45 -5.92 3.77
N ARG A 58 3.09 -6.50 2.77
CA ARG A 58 4.38 -7.18 2.92
C ARG A 58 5.46 -6.29 3.53
N ASP A 59 5.50 -5.02 3.14
CA ASP A 59 6.52 -4.08 3.62
C ASP A 59 6.30 -3.74 5.09
N PHE A 60 5.04 -3.56 5.50
CA PHE A 60 4.68 -3.41 6.91
C PHE A 60 5.09 -4.64 7.72
N LEU A 61 4.76 -5.84 7.23
CA LEU A 61 5.09 -7.09 7.91
C LEU A 61 6.60 -7.27 8.06
N ARG A 62 7.38 -7.04 7.01
CA ARG A 62 8.85 -7.12 7.04
C ARG A 62 9.48 -6.12 7.99
N LYS A 63 8.98 -4.89 8.00
CA LYS A 63 9.48 -3.82 8.87
C LYS A 63 9.32 -4.14 10.35
N HIS A 64 8.23 -4.83 10.71
CA HIS A 64 7.89 -5.12 12.10
C HIS A 64 8.16 -6.57 12.51
N PHE A 65 8.76 -7.37 11.62
CA PHE A 65 9.08 -8.76 11.90
C PHE A 65 10.21 -8.87 12.93
N THR A 66 9.92 -9.50 14.06
CA THR A 66 10.87 -9.71 15.17
C THR A 66 11.11 -11.19 15.49
N GLY A 67 10.78 -12.08 14.53
CA GLY A 67 10.97 -13.53 14.66
C GLY A 67 9.67 -14.33 14.70
N ASN A 68 8.53 -13.67 14.96
CA ASN A 68 7.21 -14.28 14.92
C ASN A 68 6.25 -13.39 14.11
N PHE A 69 5.49 -14.03 13.24
CA PHE A 69 4.48 -13.36 12.40
C PHE A 69 3.48 -12.55 13.22
N MET A 70 2.98 -13.11 14.32
CA MET A 70 1.99 -12.44 15.15
C MET A 70 2.52 -11.22 15.88
N GLN A 71 3.82 -11.17 16.21
CA GLN A 71 4.45 -9.99 16.79
C GLN A 71 4.47 -8.82 15.79
N ALA A 72 4.64 -9.08 14.50
CA ALA A 72 4.48 -8.04 13.50
C ALA A 72 3.05 -7.47 13.48
N MET A 73 2.06 -8.32 13.69
CA MET A 73 0.64 -7.95 13.73
C MET A 73 0.25 -7.11 14.95
N GLU A 74 0.98 -7.16 16.07
CA GLU A 74 0.75 -6.32 17.26
C GLU A 74 0.89 -4.82 16.98
N ASN A 75 1.60 -4.46 15.90
CA ASN A 75 1.69 -3.07 15.47
C ASN A 75 0.39 -2.54 14.82
N ILE A 76 -0.60 -3.42 14.60
CA ILE A 76 -1.93 -3.03 14.15
C ILE A 76 -2.79 -2.70 15.39
N PRO A 77 -3.35 -1.48 15.48
CA PRO A 77 -4.15 -1.08 16.64
C PRO A 77 -5.25 -2.09 16.99
N GLY A 78 -5.29 -2.57 18.24
CA GLY A 78 -6.30 -3.51 18.73
C GLY A 78 -6.07 -4.97 18.35
N VAL A 79 -4.94 -5.29 17.74
CA VAL A 79 -4.44 -6.66 17.58
C VAL A 79 -3.36 -6.91 18.64
N GLN A 80 -3.39 -8.07 19.23
CA GLN A 80 -2.41 -8.53 20.22
C GLN A 80 -2.01 -9.97 19.90
N ALA A 81 -0.80 -10.33 20.23
CA ALA A 81 -0.34 -11.72 20.19
C ALA A 81 -0.39 -12.31 21.60
N MET A 82 -0.94 -13.47 21.72
CA MET A 82 -0.80 -14.29 22.93
C MET A 82 0.32 -15.30 22.67
N ASP A 83 1.49 -15.03 23.24
CA ASP A 83 2.66 -15.89 23.08
C ASP A 83 2.47 -17.21 23.87
N ILE A 84 2.67 -18.32 23.20
CA ILE A 84 2.54 -19.67 23.75
C ILE A 84 3.91 -20.33 23.94
N GLY A 85 4.95 -19.67 23.47
CA GLY A 85 6.34 -20.14 23.50
C GLY A 85 7.19 -19.45 22.44
N SER A 86 8.42 -19.90 22.27
CA SER A 86 9.29 -19.32 21.25
C SER A 86 8.78 -19.66 19.85
N GLY A 87 8.29 -18.64 19.14
CA GLY A 87 7.91 -18.73 17.73
C GLY A 87 6.43 -18.98 17.45
N PHE A 88 5.61 -19.26 18.47
CA PHE A 88 4.18 -19.52 18.28
C PHE A 88 3.33 -18.57 19.12
N SER A 89 2.35 -17.96 18.49
CA SER A 89 1.43 -17.04 19.13
C SER A 89 0.02 -17.19 18.56
N LYS A 90 -0.98 -16.84 19.35
CA LYS A 90 -2.36 -16.75 18.90
C LYS A 90 -2.79 -15.30 18.72
N PRO A 91 -3.57 -14.99 17.69
CA PRO A 91 -4.11 -13.66 17.52
C PRO A 91 -5.22 -13.39 18.55
N MET A 92 -5.21 -12.18 19.07
CA MET A 92 -6.29 -11.60 19.84
C MET A 92 -6.69 -10.26 19.21
N ILE A 93 -7.99 -10.04 19.06
CA ILE A 93 -8.54 -8.77 18.57
C ILE A 93 -9.39 -8.18 19.68
N ARG A 94 -9.01 -6.98 20.16
CA ARG A 94 -9.73 -6.27 21.24
C ARG A 94 -9.95 -7.14 22.49
N GLY A 95 -8.95 -7.93 22.87
CA GLY A 95 -9.02 -8.83 24.02
C GLY A 95 -9.77 -10.14 23.79
N MET A 96 -10.30 -10.38 22.61
CA MET A 96 -10.93 -11.64 22.22
C MET A 96 -9.95 -12.50 21.44
N GLY A 97 -9.78 -13.74 21.83
CA GLY A 97 -8.89 -14.70 21.19
C GLY A 97 -9.53 -16.08 21.07
N PHE A 98 -8.73 -17.08 20.77
CA PHE A 98 -9.14 -18.48 20.58
C PHE A 98 -10.24 -18.62 19.50
N ASN A 99 -11.30 -19.34 19.81
CA ASN A 99 -12.45 -19.56 18.95
C ASN A 99 -13.37 -18.33 18.76
N ARG A 100 -12.88 -17.12 19.05
CA ARG A 100 -13.61 -15.86 18.83
C ARG A 100 -12.97 -14.99 17.75
N VAL A 101 -11.78 -15.37 17.27
CA VAL A 101 -11.10 -14.77 16.15
C VAL A 101 -10.90 -15.83 15.08
N ALA A 102 -11.53 -15.64 13.92
CA ALA A 102 -11.36 -16.54 12.81
C ALA A 102 -10.07 -16.18 12.05
N VAL A 103 -9.27 -17.19 11.77
CA VAL A 103 -8.10 -17.05 10.91
C VAL A 103 -8.39 -17.73 9.59
N LEU A 104 -8.18 -17.00 8.50
CA LEU A 104 -8.33 -17.51 7.15
C LEU A 104 -6.98 -17.42 6.43
N GLU A 105 -6.76 -18.33 5.54
CA GLU A 105 -5.68 -18.29 4.57
C GLU A 105 -6.29 -18.38 3.17
N ASN A 106 -6.10 -17.33 2.39
CA ASN A 106 -6.72 -17.19 1.08
C ASN A 106 -8.25 -17.39 1.10
N GLY A 107 -8.92 -16.83 2.12
CA GLY A 107 -10.36 -16.95 2.32
C GLY A 107 -10.84 -18.29 2.89
N ILE A 108 -9.95 -19.24 3.13
CA ILE A 108 -10.28 -20.56 3.70
C ILE A 108 -9.98 -20.56 5.19
N LYS A 109 -10.99 -20.88 6.00
CA LYS A 109 -10.85 -20.89 7.44
C LYS A 109 -9.91 -22.00 7.92
N GLN A 110 -8.97 -21.61 8.78
CA GLN A 110 -8.00 -22.49 9.42
C GLN A 110 -8.54 -22.96 10.77
N GLU A 111 -9.25 -24.08 10.79
CA GLU A 111 -9.92 -24.56 12.02
C GLU A 111 -8.93 -25.09 13.08
N GLY A 112 -7.81 -25.70 12.66
CA GLY A 112 -6.79 -26.21 13.56
C GLY A 112 -6.15 -25.16 14.46
N GLN A 113 -6.17 -23.91 14.05
CA GLN A 113 -5.61 -22.77 14.78
C GLN A 113 -6.39 -22.39 16.05
N GLN A 114 -7.62 -22.85 16.17
CA GLN A 114 -8.53 -22.45 17.24
C GLN A 114 -8.51 -23.43 18.44
N TRP A 115 -7.83 -24.55 18.27
CA TRP A 115 -7.75 -25.60 19.29
C TRP A 115 -6.78 -25.19 20.40
N GLY A 116 -7.14 -25.48 21.63
CA GLY A 116 -6.29 -25.42 22.82
C GLY A 116 -5.38 -24.21 23.01
N ALA A 117 -4.81 -24.06 24.16
CA ALA A 117 -3.83 -23.01 24.44
C ALA A 117 -2.40 -23.37 23.95
N ASP A 118 -2.20 -24.61 23.58
CA ASP A 118 -0.93 -25.24 23.21
C ASP A 118 -0.62 -25.20 21.70
N HIS A 119 -1.58 -24.79 20.87
CA HIS A 119 -1.41 -24.66 19.42
C HIS A 119 -1.40 -23.19 19.00
N GLY A 120 -0.28 -22.73 18.48
CA GLY A 120 -0.15 -21.39 17.91
C GLY A 120 -0.58 -21.34 16.44
N LEU A 121 -0.44 -20.18 15.84
CA LEU A 121 -0.68 -19.98 14.43
C LEU A 121 0.51 -20.55 13.64
N GLU A 122 0.27 -21.62 12.91
CA GLU A 122 1.27 -22.27 12.04
C GLU A 122 1.22 -21.63 10.67
N LEU A 123 1.93 -20.52 10.52
CA LEU A 123 2.03 -19.79 9.27
C LEU A 123 3.48 -19.56 8.88
N ASP A 124 3.78 -19.75 7.63
CA ASP A 124 5.04 -19.30 7.06
C ASP A 124 4.99 -17.78 6.81
N ALA A 125 5.63 -17.02 7.69
CA ALA A 125 5.70 -15.57 7.60
C ALA A 125 6.32 -15.07 6.29
N PHE A 126 7.12 -15.89 5.62
CA PHE A 126 7.76 -15.53 4.35
C PHE A 126 6.84 -15.72 3.13
N ASN A 127 5.80 -16.53 3.28
CA ASN A 127 4.81 -16.78 2.24
C ASN A 127 3.59 -15.85 2.34
N VAL A 128 3.67 -14.77 3.12
CA VAL A 128 2.58 -13.81 3.27
C VAL A 128 2.84 -12.57 2.43
N ASP A 129 1.86 -12.20 1.62
CA ASP A 129 1.86 -10.95 0.83
C ASP A 129 1.15 -9.82 1.56
N ALA A 130 -0.02 -10.11 2.09
CA ALA A 130 -0.80 -9.15 2.86
C ALA A 130 -1.65 -9.84 3.92
N VAL A 131 -2.03 -9.10 4.95
CA VAL A 131 -2.97 -9.53 5.97
C VAL A 131 -4.08 -8.52 6.10
N ASN A 132 -5.30 -9.00 6.00
CA ASN A 132 -6.50 -8.21 6.18
C ASN A 132 -7.08 -8.50 7.58
N VAL A 133 -7.15 -7.50 8.43
CA VAL A 133 -7.71 -7.61 9.77
C VAL A 133 -9.05 -6.91 9.82
N MET A 134 -10.11 -7.69 9.92
CA MET A 134 -11.48 -7.19 10.12
C MET A 134 -11.79 -7.20 11.61
N LYS A 135 -11.98 -6.00 12.19
CA LYS A 135 -12.23 -5.83 13.63
C LYS A 135 -13.72 -5.66 13.90
N GLY A 136 -14.27 -6.56 14.68
CA GLY A 136 -15.67 -6.52 15.09
C GLY A 136 -16.42 -7.77 14.68
N PRO A 137 -17.74 -7.82 14.96
CA PRO A 137 -18.53 -9.03 14.76
C PRO A 137 -18.72 -9.34 13.28
N ALA A 138 -17.92 -10.27 12.77
CA ALA A 138 -17.99 -10.78 11.41
C ALA A 138 -18.69 -12.16 11.34
N SER A 139 -19.37 -12.55 12.41
CA SER A 139 -20.00 -13.88 12.56
C SER A 139 -21.05 -14.19 11.50
N LEU A 140 -21.68 -13.17 10.92
CA LEU A 140 -22.64 -13.37 9.82
C LEU A 140 -21.97 -13.86 8.52
N LEU A 141 -20.70 -13.52 8.32
CA LEU A 141 -19.96 -13.88 7.11
C LEU A 141 -19.06 -15.10 7.32
N TYR A 142 -18.47 -15.22 8.51
CA TYR A 142 -17.40 -16.19 8.78
C TYR A 142 -17.73 -17.20 9.90
N GLY A 143 -18.96 -17.17 10.41
CA GLY A 143 -19.43 -18.08 11.45
C GLY A 143 -19.21 -17.58 12.87
N SER A 144 -19.63 -18.38 13.86
CA SER A 144 -19.62 -18.04 15.28
C SER A 144 -18.24 -17.69 15.83
N ASP A 145 -17.19 -18.20 15.21
CA ASP A 145 -15.80 -18.01 15.64
C ASP A 145 -15.21 -16.67 15.24
N ALA A 146 -15.98 -15.84 14.53
CA ALA A 146 -15.58 -14.50 14.12
C ALA A 146 -16.26 -13.39 14.93
N MET A 147 -16.56 -13.64 16.21
CA MET A 147 -17.20 -12.64 17.08
C MET A 147 -16.27 -11.44 17.38
N GLY A 148 -14.99 -11.69 17.56
CA GLY A 148 -13.96 -10.67 17.82
C GLY A 148 -13.45 -10.03 16.55
N GLY A 149 -13.46 -10.78 15.48
CA GLY A 149 -12.96 -10.35 14.17
C GLY A 149 -12.41 -11.50 13.36
N VAL A 150 -11.82 -11.13 12.24
CA VAL A 150 -11.24 -12.06 11.26
C VAL A 150 -9.85 -11.57 10.89
N ILE A 151 -8.92 -12.48 10.75
CA ILE A 151 -7.61 -12.29 10.17
C ILE A 151 -7.56 -13.13 8.90
N ASP A 152 -7.53 -12.49 7.74
CA ASP A 152 -7.43 -13.14 6.44
C ASP A 152 -6.05 -12.90 5.85
N ILE A 153 -5.33 -13.98 5.61
CA ILE A 153 -3.94 -14.00 5.18
C ILE A 153 -3.92 -14.30 3.69
N ALA A 154 -3.39 -13.37 2.93
CA ALA A 154 -3.16 -13.55 1.51
C ALA A 154 -1.73 -14.06 1.29
N PRO A 155 -1.57 -15.30 0.80
CA PRO A 155 -0.25 -15.81 0.43
C PRO A 155 0.28 -15.13 -0.83
N VAL A 156 1.57 -15.28 -1.05
CA VAL A 156 2.27 -14.78 -2.26
C VAL A 156 1.77 -15.45 -3.53
#